data_47217c9ec30a4f66851b11b9915ebffe
#
_entry.id   47217c9ec30a4f66851b11b9915ebffe
#
_cell.length_a   1.000
_cell.length_b   1.000
_cell.length_c   1.000
_cell.angle_alpha   90.00
_cell.angle_beta   90.00
_cell.angle_gamma   90.00
#
_symmetry.space_group_name_H-M   'P 1'
#
loop_
_entity.id
_entity.type
_entity.pdbx_description
1 polymer ?
#
loop_
_entity_poly.entity_id
_entity_poly.type
_entity_poly.pdbx_seq_one_letter_code
_entity_poly.pdbx_strand_id
1 'polypeptide(L)'
;MASITFSPIIYERFRRKDGTYNVRIRMTVNRQSRQISTTIYARPDQLTKSLKVKDRTIQKRIDEMLASLRQKAAQIDPLVVSFLTADDVMRIISRQDGEFSLDFMSFASAIIDEIAKRNKKSAGNYHYAINSLRDFTQRDSLDISKITSTFLRNYERWMRGKYGDNARAVSLYTSAIAYIHRQARLRYNDDETGELKIRNPYEYYHPPKQVQTKHRAISVDSIQQIINAVPHLTRVMERRAASLYLVSFGMMGINLPDLYDCAAPDDNGVVIYHRRKTRDRRQDDAEMRVRIDERILPLIKRMPGEARLLDISSKFTFPAIENQVTRHLPLAARSAGVQERVTFYTARHTWATLAYKIGIEKGIINDCLCHIDEAMKVTDIYIEKDWERLWEANRRVLDCFDWTPLSQLVEPLPEHDGK
;
A
#
# COMPACT_ATOMS: atom_id res chain seq x y z
N MET A 1 -13.62 0.47 -23.08
CA MET A 1 -12.41 -0.38 -23.13
C MET A 1 -11.31 0.34 -23.88
N ALA A 2 -10.09 0.31 -23.42
CA ALA A 2 -8.96 0.83 -24.20
C ALA A 2 -8.79 -0.02 -25.46
N SER A 3 -8.73 0.63 -26.62
CA SER A 3 -8.62 -0.07 -27.92
C SER A 3 -7.47 0.48 -28.73
N ILE A 4 -6.76 -0.42 -29.42
CA ILE A 4 -5.75 -0.06 -30.41
C ILE A 4 -6.45 -0.10 -31.78
N THR A 5 -6.43 1.05 -32.48
CA THR A 5 -7.07 1.16 -33.79
C THR A 5 -6.05 1.53 -34.87
N PHE A 6 -6.29 1.02 -36.07
CA PHE A 6 -5.44 1.27 -37.25
C PHE A 6 -6.29 1.76 -38.41
N SER A 7 -5.87 2.85 -39.05
CA SER A 7 -6.53 3.39 -40.25
C SER A 7 -5.52 3.89 -41.28
N PRO A 8 -5.73 3.66 -42.55
CA PRO A 8 -4.85 4.19 -43.60
C PRO A 8 -5.06 5.71 -43.73
N ILE A 9 -3.99 6.43 -43.97
CA ILE A 9 -4.01 7.89 -44.13
C ILE A 9 -2.96 8.30 -45.20
N ILE A 10 -3.35 9.28 -46.02
CA ILE A 10 -2.49 9.91 -47.00
C ILE A 10 -2.53 11.43 -46.75
N TYR A 11 -1.38 12.04 -46.77
CA TYR A 11 -1.25 13.50 -46.62
C TYR A 11 -0.67 14.11 -47.87
N GLU A 12 -1.21 15.20 -48.36
CA GLU A 12 -0.73 15.92 -49.55
C GLU A 12 0.71 16.43 -49.39
N ARG A 13 1.05 16.89 -48.19
CA ARG A 13 2.41 17.37 -47.83
C ARG A 13 3.52 16.32 -47.98
N PHE A 14 3.20 15.04 -48.07
CA PHE A 14 4.14 13.95 -48.25
C PHE A 14 4.16 13.39 -49.69
N ARG A 15 3.70 14.21 -50.65
CA ARG A 15 3.88 13.89 -52.09
C ARG A 15 5.36 13.85 -52.42
N ARG A 16 5.77 12.78 -53.08
CA ARG A 16 7.17 12.58 -53.50
C ARG A 16 7.45 13.33 -54.81
N LYS A 17 8.75 13.49 -55.11
CA LYS A 17 9.20 14.15 -56.34
C LYS A 17 8.73 13.43 -57.60
N ASP A 18 8.50 12.10 -57.54
CA ASP A 18 7.94 11.26 -58.62
C ASP A 18 6.41 11.39 -58.74
N GLY A 19 5.78 12.23 -57.95
CA GLY A 19 4.35 12.50 -57.95
C GLY A 19 3.51 11.50 -57.16
N THR A 20 4.10 10.44 -56.59
CA THR A 20 3.40 9.44 -55.79
C THR A 20 3.19 9.89 -54.36
N TYR A 21 2.23 9.25 -53.67
CA TYR A 21 1.91 9.45 -52.27
C TYR A 21 2.21 8.18 -51.44
N ASN A 22 2.93 8.32 -50.35
CA ASN A 22 3.08 7.22 -49.42
C ASN A 22 1.80 7.01 -48.62
N VAL A 23 1.25 5.80 -48.65
CA VAL A 23 0.16 5.40 -47.77
C VAL A 23 0.74 5.10 -46.40
N ARG A 24 0.31 5.82 -45.39
CA ARG A 24 0.69 5.62 -44.00
C ARG A 24 -0.45 4.99 -43.23
N ILE A 25 -0.13 4.31 -42.15
CA ILE A 25 -1.15 3.81 -41.22
C ILE A 25 -1.09 4.63 -39.95
N ARG A 26 -2.22 5.24 -39.60
CA ARG A 26 -2.40 5.87 -38.29
C ARG A 26 -2.79 4.78 -37.30
N MET A 27 -1.99 4.62 -36.27
CA MET A 27 -2.31 3.86 -35.08
C MET A 27 -2.78 4.81 -33.99
N THR A 28 -3.88 4.48 -33.31
CA THR A 28 -4.37 5.26 -32.17
C THR A 28 -4.58 4.33 -30.97
N VAL A 29 -4.03 4.72 -29.83
CA VAL A 29 -4.20 4.07 -28.54
C VAL A 29 -4.33 5.14 -27.45
N ASN A 30 -5.32 5.00 -26.56
CA ASN A 30 -5.54 5.92 -25.44
C ASN A 30 -5.55 7.41 -25.85
N ARG A 31 -6.20 7.74 -26.99
CA ARG A 31 -6.27 9.09 -27.60
C ARG A 31 -4.94 9.64 -28.14
N GLN A 32 -3.86 8.89 -28.06
CA GLN A 32 -2.57 9.23 -28.68
C GLN A 32 -2.45 8.55 -30.03
N SER A 33 -1.88 9.23 -31.02
CA SER A 33 -1.71 8.67 -32.37
C SER A 33 -0.26 8.70 -32.81
N ARG A 34 0.15 7.64 -33.53
CA ARG A 34 1.43 7.55 -34.24
C ARG A 34 1.19 7.10 -35.67
N GLN A 35 2.15 7.41 -36.52
CA GLN A 35 2.09 7.07 -37.96
C GLN A 35 3.15 6.03 -38.29
N ILE A 36 2.72 4.97 -38.95
CA ILE A 36 3.55 3.91 -39.47
C ILE A 36 3.76 4.21 -40.97
N SER A 37 4.99 4.43 -41.37
CA SER A 37 5.33 4.54 -42.78
C SER A 37 5.28 3.15 -43.44
N THR A 38 4.72 3.06 -44.64
CA THR A 38 4.63 1.80 -45.38
C THR A 38 5.48 1.85 -46.62
N THR A 39 5.63 0.71 -47.27
CA THR A 39 6.23 0.58 -48.63
C THR A 39 5.18 0.71 -49.73
N ILE A 40 3.96 1.11 -49.38
CA ILE A 40 2.84 1.25 -50.33
C ILE A 40 2.79 2.70 -50.81
N TYR A 41 2.82 2.87 -52.11
CA TYR A 41 2.72 4.15 -52.77
C TYR A 41 1.54 4.15 -53.74
N ALA A 42 0.83 5.27 -53.87
CA ALA A 42 -0.29 5.45 -54.78
C ALA A 42 -0.03 6.66 -55.71
N ARG A 43 -0.34 6.51 -56.96
CA ARG A 43 -0.33 7.61 -57.94
C ARG A 43 -1.61 8.45 -57.82
N PRO A 44 -1.62 9.71 -58.29
CA PRO A 44 -2.79 10.56 -58.24
C PRO A 44 -4.04 9.96 -58.88
N ASP A 45 -3.86 9.24 -59.99
CA ASP A 45 -4.93 8.55 -60.71
C ASP A 45 -5.55 7.37 -59.94
N GLN A 46 -4.86 6.85 -58.93
CA GLN A 46 -5.30 5.75 -58.03
C GLN A 46 -5.99 6.26 -56.75
N LEU A 47 -6.11 7.56 -56.63
CA LEU A 47 -6.72 8.23 -55.47
C LEU A 47 -8.01 8.97 -55.82
N THR A 48 -8.90 9.14 -54.82
CA THR A 48 -10.02 10.04 -54.92
C THR A 48 -9.58 11.49 -54.67
N LYS A 49 -10.44 12.47 -54.96
CA LYS A 49 -10.19 13.90 -54.62
C LYS A 49 -9.93 14.12 -53.13
N SER A 50 -10.42 13.25 -52.28
CA SER A 50 -10.20 13.24 -50.83
C SER A 50 -9.03 12.40 -50.38
N LEU A 51 -8.09 12.06 -51.27
CA LEU A 51 -6.89 11.24 -51.02
C LEU A 51 -7.20 9.85 -50.43
N LYS A 52 -8.35 9.26 -50.76
CA LYS A 52 -8.64 7.87 -50.40
C LYS A 52 -8.26 6.97 -51.57
N VAL A 53 -7.70 5.81 -51.28
CA VAL A 53 -7.31 4.80 -52.28
C VAL A 53 -8.57 4.26 -52.96
N LYS A 54 -8.61 4.25 -54.28
CA LYS A 54 -9.67 3.63 -55.12
C LYS A 54 -9.18 2.43 -55.93
N ASP A 55 -7.86 2.26 -56.03
CA ASP A 55 -7.25 1.11 -56.71
C ASP A 55 -7.39 -0.15 -55.85
N ARG A 56 -8.00 -1.20 -56.42
CA ARG A 56 -8.28 -2.46 -55.73
C ARG A 56 -7.01 -3.20 -55.28
N THR A 57 -5.93 -3.14 -56.09
CA THR A 57 -4.68 -3.82 -55.77
C THR A 57 -3.97 -3.18 -54.60
N ILE A 58 -3.96 -1.84 -54.58
CA ILE A 58 -3.39 -1.08 -53.45
C ILE A 58 -4.23 -1.30 -52.22
N GLN A 59 -5.57 -1.28 -52.36
CA GLN A 59 -6.47 -1.52 -51.24
C GLN A 59 -6.24 -2.90 -50.60
N LYS A 60 -6.10 -3.96 -51.41
CA LYS A 60 -5.79 -5.30 -50.91
C LYS A 60 -4.49 -5.34 -50.09
N ARG A 61 -3.43 -4.70 -50.58
CA ARG A 61 -2.15 -4.61 -49.83
C ARG A 61 -2.28 -3.84 -48.52
N ILE A 62 -3.10 -2.80 -48.50
CA ILE A 62 -3.40 -2.05 -47.25
C ILE A 62 -4.14 -2.96 -46.29
N ASP A 63 -5.14 -3.69 -46.73
CA ASP A 63 -5.95 -4.57 -45.89
C ASP A 63 -5.13 -5.72 -45.30
N GLU A 64 -4.23 -6.32 -46.10
CA GLU A 64 -3.28 -7.33 -45.61
C GLU A 64 -2.36 -6.77 -44.50
N MET A 65 -1.84 -5.56 -44.70
CA MET A 65 -1.00 -4.90 -43.71
C MET A 65 -1.77 -4.53 -42.44
N LEU A 66 -3.00 -4.05 -42.59
CA LEU A 66 -3.88 -3.76 -41.42
C LEU A 66 -4.21 -5.04 -40.68
N ALA A 67 -4.46 -6.16 -41.33
CA ALA A 67 -4.70 -7.45 -40.72
C ALA A 67 -3.49 -7.90 -39.88
N SER A 68 -2.29 -7.83 -40.45
CA SER A 68 -1.03 -8.15 -39.74
C SER A 68 -0.83 -7.28 -38.51
N LEU A 69 -1.03 -5.95 -38.64
CA LEU A 69 -0.89 -5.04 -37.47
C LEU A 69 -1.94 -5.30 -36.38
N ARG A 70 -3.18 -5.63 -36.79
CA ARG A 70 -4.24 -6.00 -35.84
C ARG A 70 -3.92 -7.31 -35.13
N GLN A 71 -3.38 -8.29 -35.83
CA GLN A 71 -2.96 -9.55 -35.25
C GLN A 71 -1.85 -9.35 -34.20
N LYS A 72 -0.82 -8.55 -34.54
CA LYS A 72 0.25 -8.19 -33.59
C LYS A 72 -0.30 -7.43 -32.37
N ALA A 73 -1.23 -6.49 -32.58
CA ALA A 73 -1.86 -5.75 -31.49
C ALA A 73 -2.76 -6.64 -30.61
N ALA A 74 -3.39 -7.66 -31.18
CA ALA A 74 -4.21 -8.62 -30.44
C ALA A 74 -3.40 -9.52 -29.50
N GLN A 75 -2.09 -9.63 -29.70
CA GLN A 75 -1.17 -10.34 -28.80
C GLN A 75 -0.81 -9.53 -27.54
N ILE A 76 -1.12 -8.22 -27.52
CA ILE A 76 -0.90 -7.38 -26.35
C ILE A 76 -1.98 -7.68 -25.31
N ASP A 77 -1.55 -8.01 -24.10
CA ASP A 77 -2.49 -8.30 -23.00
C ASP A 77 -3.44 -7.12 -22.75
N PRO A 78 -4.77 -7.32 -22.80
CA PRO A 78 -5.76 -6.28 -22.55
C PRO A 78 -5.59 -5.58 -21.18
N LEU A 79 -5.00 -6.27 -20.18
CA LEU A 79 -4.72 -5.71 -18.86
C LEU A 79 -3.81 -4.50 -18.95
N VAL A 80 -2.80 -4.51 -19.83
CA VAL A 80 -1.79 -3.45 -19.92
C VAL A 80 -2.10 -2.39 -20.97
N VAL A 81 -3.05 -2.63 -21.88
CA VAL A 81 -3.32 -1.69 -22.99
C VAL A 81 -3.68 -0.28 -22.48
N SER A 82 -4.42 -0.17 -21.38
CA SER A 82 -4.81 1.12 -20.79
C SER A 82 -3.63 1.93 -20.23
N PHE A 83 -2.50 1.28 -19.98
CA PHE A 83 -1.28 1.87 -19.42
C PHE A 83 -0.18 2.10 -20.48
N LEU A 84 -0.39 1.62 -21.72
CA LEU A 84 0.56 1.80 -22.80
C LEU A 84 0.38 3.15 -23.49
N THR A 85 1.51 3.79 -23.82
CA THR A 85 1.53 4.93 -24.73
C THR A 85 1.52 4.44 -26.19
N ALA A 86 1.25 5.35 -27.14
CA ALA A 86 1.35 5.02 -28.55
C ALA A 86 2.79 4.60 -28.96
N ASP A 87 3.82 5.13 -28.29
CA ASP A 87 5.21 4.75 -28.53
C ASP A 87 5.54 3.35 -28.02
N ASP A 88 4.93 2.95 -26.89
CA ASP A 88 5.09 1.59 -26.35
C ASP A 88 4.47 0.56 -27.29
N VAL A 89 3.24 0.83 -27.76
CA VAL A 89 2.58 -0.04 -28.73
C VAL A 89 3.39 -0.13 -30.04
N MET A 90 3.92 0.99 -30.54
CA MET A 90 4.80 1.00 -31.70
C MET A 90 6.02 0.09 -31.53
N ARG A 91 6.67 0.16 -30.38
CA ARG A 91 7.82 -0.71 -30.06
C ARG A 91 7.44 -2.19 -30.05
N ILE A 92 6.28 -2.53 -29.49
CA ILE A 92 5.81 -3.92 -29.41
C ILE A 92 5.51 -4.47 -30.82
N ILE A 93 4.70 -3.77 -31.62
CA ILE A 93 4.29 -4.25 -32.96
C ILE A 93 5.41 -4.20 -34.00
N SER A 94 6.49 -3.44 -33.77
CA SER A 94 7.65 -3.35 -34.67
C SER A 94 8.66 -4.49 -34.48
N ARG A 95 8.48 -5.36 -33.50
CA ARG A 95 9.36 -6.51 -33.24
C ARG A 95 9.11 -7.64 -34.24
N GLN A 96 10.10 -8.53 -34.37
CA GLN A 96 9.97 -9.73 -35.20
C GLN A 96 8.92 -10.68 -34.62
N ASP A 97 8.23 -11.41 -35.48
CA ASP A 97 7.19 -12.34 -35.07
C ASP A 97 7.80 -13.46 -34.21
N GLY A 98 7.21 -13.68 -33.01
CA GLY A 98 7.58 -14.74 -32.07
C GLY A 98 8.39 -14.30 -30.84
N GLU A 99 8.87 -13.06 -30.75
CA GLU A 99 9.59 -12.59 -29.56
C GLU A 99 8.62 -12.01 -28.52
N PHE A 100 8.49 -12.69 -27.35
CA PHE A 100 7.68 -12.20 -26.23
C PHE A 100 8.23 -10.89 -25.70
N SER A 101 7.36 -9.91 -25.51
CA SER A 101 7.70 -8.62 -24.92
C SER A 101 6.59 -8.14 -23.99
N LEU A 102 6.99 -7.70 -22.82
CA LEU A 102 6.12 -7.08 -21.85
C LEU A 102 6.80 -5.84 -21.28
N ASP A 103 6.13 -4.67 -21.39
CA ASP A 103 6.58 -3.49 -20.65
C ASP A 103 6.23 -3.64 -19.16
N PHE A 104 7.28 -3.80 -18.36
CA PHE A 104 7.15 -4.05 -16.93
C PHE A 104 6.49 -2.88 -16.17
N MET A 105 6.72 -1.62 -16.60
CA MET A 105 6.15 -0.46 -15.92
C MET A 105 4.62 -0.38 -16.11
N SER A 106 4.14 -0.63 -17.32
CA SER A 106 2.71 -0.68 -17.62
C SER A 106 2.03 -1.87 -16.95
N PHE A 107 2.67 -3.04 -16.97
CA PHE A 107 2.18 -4.21 -16.25
C PHE A 107 2.10 -3.95 -14.74
N ALA A 108 3.14 -3.33 -14.17
CA ALA A 108 3.15 -2.96 -12.75
C ALA A 108 2.01 -2.02 -12.40
N SER A 109 1.71 -1.03 -13.25
CA SER A 109 0.58 -0.12 -13.03
C SER A 109 -0.74 -0.87 -12.98
N ALA A 110 -0.96 -1.84 -13.87
CA ALA A 110 -2.16 -2.68 -13.89
C ALA A 110 -2.29 -3.51 -12.59
N ILE A 111 -1.21 -4.16 -12.15
CA ILE A 111 -1.19 -4.93 -10.90
C ILE A 111 -1.44 -4.04 -9.68
N ILE A 112 -0.86 -2.83 -9.66
CA ILE A 112 -1.06 -1.88 -8.57
C ILE A 112 -2.53 -1.44 -8.49
N ASP A 113 -3.19 -1.21 -9.62
CA ASP A 113 -4.61 -0.89 -9.66
C ASP A 113 -5.48 -2.05 -9.14
N GLU A 114 -5.14 -3.29 -9.46
CA GLU A 114 -5.82 -4.46 -8.89
C GLU A 114 -5.64 -4.55 -7.36
N ILE A 115 -4.43 -4.27 -6.87
CA ILE A 115 -4.15 -4.22 -5.42
C ILE A 115 -4.93 -3.08 -4.76
N ALA A 116 -5.01 -1.91 -5.42
CA ALA A 116 -5.70 -0.74 -4.88
C ALA A 116 -7.20 -0.97 -4.68
N LYS A 117 -7.84 -1.75 -5.56
CA LYS A 117 -9.26 -2.15 -5.42
C LYS A 117 -9.50 -2.97 -4.15
N ARG A 118 -8.52 -3.78 -3.73
CA ARG A 118 -8.61 -4.61 -2.51
C ARG A 118 -8.10 -3.87 -1.28
N ASN A 119 -7.00 -3.12 -1.40
CA ASN A 119 -6.35 -2.40 -0.29
C ASN A 119 -5.55 -1.20 -0.79
N LYS A 120 -6.19 -0.03 -0.79
CA LYS A 120 -5.60 1.24 -1.24
C LYS A 120 -4.28 1.60 -0.52
N LYS A 121 -4.17 1.30 0.77
CA LYS A 121 -2.96 1.61 1.58
C LYS A 121 -1.77 0.75 1.16
N SER A 122 -1.99 -0.51 0.83
CA SER A 122 -0.94 -1.41 0.35
C SER A 122 -0.43 -1.02 -1.02
N ALA A 123 -1.29 -0.55 -1.92
CA ALA A 123 -0.91 -0.11 -3.27
C ALA A 123 0.14 1.00 -3.26
N GLY A 124 0.11 1.90 -2.26
CA GLY A 124 1.08 2.99 -2.14
C GLY A 124 2.54 2.53 -2.13
N ASN A 125 2.84 1.41 -1.45
CA ASN A 125 4.21 0.88 -1.39
C ASN A 125 4.71 0.41 -2.77
N TYR A 126 3.84 -0.16 -3.58
CA TYR A 126 4.15 -0.59 -4.94
C TYR A 126 4.35 0.62 -5.86
N HIS A 127 3.54 1.66 -5.73
CA HIS A 127 3.75 2.92 -6.45
C HIS A 127 5.13 3.52 -6.15
N TYR A 128 5.52 3.60 -4.87
CA TYR A 128 6.84 4.11 -4.50
C TYR A 128 7.98 3.25 -5.08
N ALA A 129 7.82 1.92 -5.09
CA ALA A 129 8.81 1.02 -5.66
C ALA A 129 8.98 1.25 -7.18
N ILE A 130 7.88 1.40 -7.93
CA ILE A 130 7.92 1.65 -9.37
C ILE A 130 8.48 3.04 -9.69
N ASN A 131 8.12 4.07 -8.90
CA ASN A 131 8.72 5.39 -9.05
C ASN A 131 10.24 5.36 -8.79
N SER A 132 10.68 4.64 -7.76
CA SER A 132 12.10 4.42 -7.49
C SER A 132 12.80 3.68 -8.64
N LEU A 133 12.12 2.74 -9.30
CA LEU A 133 12.66 2.02 -10.46
C LEU A 133 12.77 2.94 -11.69
N ARG A 134 11.79 3.85 -11.90
CA ARG A 134 11.88 4.91 -12.92
C ARG A 134 13.06 5.84 -12.66
N ASP A 135 13.25 6.26 -11.42
CA ASP A 135 14.39 7.09 -11.02
C ASP A 135 15.73 6.40 -11.32
N PHE A 136 15.83 5.09 -11.08
CA PHE A 136 17.04 4.33 -11.38
C PHE A 136 17.30 4.19 -12.88
N THR A 137 16.26 3.84 -13.63
CA THR A 137 16.40 3.57 -15.07
C THR A 137 16.41 4.83 -15.92
N GLN A 138 15.92 5.97 -15.41
CA GLN A 138 15.64 7.22 -16.14
C GLN A 138 14.74 6.95 -17.37
N ARG A 139 13.79 6.02 -17.25
CA ARG A 139 12.89 5.58 -18.34
C ARG A 139 11.49 5.33 -17.80
N ASP A 140 10.49 5.66 -18.60
CA ASP A 140 9.07 5.35 -18.34
C ASP A 140 8.66 3.94 -18.74
N SER A 141 9.52 3.22 -19.45
CA SER A 141 9.26 1.90 -19.98
C SER A 141 10.49 1.00 -19.80
N LEU A 142 10.24 -0.23 -19.39
CA LEU A 142 11.30 -1.23 -19.17
C LEU A 142 10.80 -2.60 -19.65
N ASP A 143 11.49 -3.17 -20.64
CA ASP A 143 11.20 -4.53 -21.05
C ASP A 143 11.53 -5.52 -19.92
N ILE A 144 10.60 -6.41 -19.59
CA ILE A 144 10.75 -7.37 -18.49
C ILE A 144 11.99 -8.27 -18.66
N SER A 145 12.41 -8.57 -19.89
CA SER A 145 13.61 -9.36 -20.18
C SER A 145 14.90 -8.70 -19.71
N LYS A 146 14.89 -7.37 -19.50
CA LYS A 146 16.02 -6.59 -18.97
C LYS A 146 16.15 -6.67 -17.45
N ILE A 147 15.11 -7.15 -16.75
CA ILE A 147 15.13 -7.36 -15.30
C ILE A 147 15.87 -8.67 -15.01
N THR A 148 17.18 -8.61 -15.04
CA THR A 148 18.07 -9.73 -14.73
C THR A 148 18.53 -9.67 -13.26
N SER A 149 19.14 -10.74 -12.75
CA SER A 149 19.75 -10.74 -11.41
C SER A 149 20.84 -9.66 -11.25
N THR A 150 21.60 -9.39 -12.32
CA THR A 150 22.60 -8.31 -12.33
C THR A 150 21.93 -6.93 -12.29
N PHE A 151 20.85 -6.74 -13.07
CA PHE A 151 20.07 -5.50 -13.01
C PHE A 151 19.54 -5.24 -11.60
N LEU A 152 18.97 -6.26 -10.93
CA LEU A 152 18.43 -6.15 -9.59
C LEU A 152 19.51 -5.85 -8.53
N ARG A 153 20.72 -6.45 -8.64
CA ARG A 153 21.86 -6.10 -7.78
C ARG A 153 22.32 -4.65 -7.98
N ASN A 154 22.35 -4.17 -9.22
CA ASN A 154 22.71 -2.78 -9.52
C ASN A 154 21.66 -1.80 -8.99
N TYR A 155 20.36 -2.13 -9.12
CA TYR A 155 19.29 -1.36 -8.53
C TYR A 155 19.39 -1.31 -7.00
N GLU A 156 19.60 -2.45 -6.35
CA GLU A 156 19.78 -2.49 -4.90
C GLU A 156 20.98 -1.63 -4.44
N ARG A 157 22.12 -1.73 -5.13
CA ARG A 157 23.31 -0.91 -4.83
C ARG A 157 23.01 0.58 -4.96
N TRP A 158 22.31 0.98 -6.03
CA TRP A 158 21.88 2.36 -6.22
C TRP A 158 20.96 2.82 -5.10
N MET A 159 20.00 1.99 -4.70
CA MET A 159 19.11 2.32 -3.59
C MET A 159 19.85 2.49 -2.27
N ARG A 160 20.83 1.63 -1.98
CA ARG A 160 21.66 1.75 -0.77
C ARG A 160 22.43 3.07 -0.76
N GLY A 161 22.98 3.47 -1.90
CA GLY A 161 23.63 4.79 -2.05
C GLY A 161 22.65 5.95 -1.84
N LYS A 162 21.40 5.84 -2.32
CA LYS A 162 20.40 6.91 -2.23
C LYS A 162 19.74 7.03 -0.85
N TYR A 163 19.45 5.90 -0.18
CA TYR A 163 18.64 5.86 1.04
C TYR A 163 19.42 5.38 2.29
N GLY A 164 20.65 4.88 2.10
CA GLY A 164 21.46 4.25 3.14
C GLY A 164 21.34 2.73 3.17
N ASP A 165 22.38 2.05 3.63
CA ASP A 165 22.50 0.58 3.60
C ASP A 165 21.39 -0.18 4.33
N ASN A 166 20.91 0.37 5.43
CA ASN A 166 19.90 -0.24 6.29
C ASN A 166 18.51 0.38 6.11
N ALA A 167 18.30 1.15 5.03
CA ALA A 167 17.00 1.76 4.80
C ALA A 167 15.93 0.71 4.52
N ARG A 168 14.79 0.82 5.21
CA ARG A 168 13.63 -0.05 4.98
C ARG A 168 13.18 -0.03 3.51
N ALA A 169 13.36 1.10 2.82
CA ALA A 169 13.01 1.26 1.42
C ALA A 169 13.71 0.22 0.53
N VAL A 170 14.97 -0.15 0.83
CA VAL A 170 15.74 -1.11 0.04
C VAL A 170 15.03 -2.47 0.01
N SER A 171 14.73 -3.05 1.18
CA SER A 171 14.04 -4.34 1.25
C SER A 171 12.58 -4.25 0.75
N LEU A 172 11.88 -3.15 1.04
CA LEU A 172 10.47 -2.98 0.67
C LEU A 172 10.30 -2.88 -0.85
N TYR A 173 11.11 -2.04 -1.52
CA TYR A 173 10.95 -1.81 -2.95
C TYR A 173 11.46 -2.97 -3.80
N THR A 174 12.58 -3.57 -3.42
CA THR A 174 13.07 -4.78 -4.11
C THR A 174 12.09 -5.95 -3.97
N SER A 175 11.46 -6.13 -2.80
CA SER A 175 10.41 -7.12 -2.59
C SER A 175 9.13 -6.82 -3.38
N ALA A 176 8.75 -5.54 -3.51
CA ALA A 176 7.61 -5.13 -4.32
C ALA A 176 7.83 -5.43 -5.81
N ILE A 177 9.02 -5.14 -6.33
CA ILE A 177 9.41 -5.48 -7.71
C ILE A 177 9.40 -7.00 -7.91
N ALA A 178 9.92 -7.78 -6.94
CA ALA A 178 9.89 -9.23 -6.99
C ALA A 178 8.48 -9.79 -7.05
N TYR A 179 7.56 -9.22 -6.26
CA TYR A 179 6.15 -9.61 -6.29
C TYR A 179 5.51 -9.36 -7.66
N ILE A 180 5.67 -8.14 -8.22
CA ILE A 180 5.10 -7.79 -9.53
C ILE A 180 5.70 -8.68 -10.64
N HIS A 181 7.01 -8.90 -10.61
CA HIS A 181 7.67 -9.78 -11.57
C HIS A 181 7.16 -11.23 -11.46
N ARG A 182 6.90 -11.71 -10.24
CA ARG A 182 6.28 -13.02 -10.03
C ARG A 182 4.86 -13.08 -10.61
N GLN A 183 4.06 -12.01 -10.46
CA GLN A 183 2.72 -11.96 -11.07
C GLN A 183 2.80 -12.05 -12.60
N ALA A 184 3.80 -11.39 -13.23
CA ALA A 184 4.02 -11.51 -14.65
C ALA A 184 4.37 -12.95 -15.06
N ARG A 185 5.25 -13.61 -14.31
CA ARG A 185 5.61 -15.01 -14.60
C ARG A 185 4.40 -15.94 -14.46
N LEU A 186 3.61 -15.79 -13.43
CA LEU A 186 2.39 -16.59 -13.21
C LEU A 186 1.33 -16.38 -14.31
N ARG A 187 1.34 -15.21 -14.98
CA ARG A 187 0.37 -14.88 -16.01
C ARG A 187 0.79 -15.33 -17.41
N TYR A 188 2.10 -15.31 -17.69
CA TYR A 188 2.61 -15.49 -19.06
C TYR A 188 3.43 -16.76 -19.28
N ASN A 189 3.98 -17.37 -18.24
CA ASN A 189 4.58 -18.68 -18.34
C ASN A 189 3.50 -19.74 -18.23
N ASP A 190 3.68 -20.82 -18.96
CA ASP A 190 2.81 -21.98 -18.93
C ASP A 190 3.57 -23.14 -18.28
N ASP A 191 3.14 -23.57 -17.11
CA ASP A 191 3.71 -24.67 -16.36
C ASP A 191 3.22 -26.04 -16.84
N GLU A 192 2.08 -26.12 -17.55
CA GLU A 192 1.58 -27.36 -18.13
C GLU A 192 2.41 -27.76 -19.38
N THR A 193 2.71 -26.78 -20.25
CA THR A 193 3.53 -27.02 -21.43
C THR A 193 5.02 -26.83 -21.19
N GLY A 194 5.41 -26.22 -20.06
CA GLY A 194 6.79 -25.86 -19.76
C GLY A 194 7.30 -24.62 -20.53
N GLU A 195 6.43 -23.88 -21.22
CA GLU A 195 6.83 -22.69 -21.96
C GLU A 195 7.20 -21.52 -21.02
N LEU A 196 8.46 -21.10 -21.03
CA LEU A 196 8.98 -20.03 -20.19
C LEU A 196 9.20 -18.75 -21.01
N LYS A 197 8.19 -17.87 -21.10
CA LYS A 197 8.30 -16.55 -21.75
C LYS A 197 9.08 -15.54 -20.91
N ILE A 198 9.02 -15.67 -19.58
CA ILE A 198 9.68 -14.78 -18.63
C ILE A 198 10.60 -15.60 -17.71
N ARG A 199 11.90 -15.31 -17.78
CA ARG A 199 12.91 -15.93 -16.92
C ARG A 199 12.75 -15.51 -15.47
N ASN A 200 13.24 -16.33 -14.53
CA ASN A 200 13.24 -16.04 -13.11
C ASN A 200 14.59 -15.48 -12.63
N PRO A 201 14.76 -14.16 -12.48
CA PRO A 201 16.02 -13.59 -11.99
C PRO A 201 16.25 -13.86 -10.49
N TYR A 202 15.17 -14.24 -9.76
CA TYR A 202 15.19 -14.45 -8.32
C TYR A 202 15.76 -15.81 -7.89
N GLU A 203 16.14 -16.66 -8.82
CA GLU A 203 16.99 -17.84 -8.55
C GLU A 203 18.40 -17.42 -8.12
N TYR A 204 18.88 -16.31 -8.65
CA TYR A 204 20.25 -15.79 -8.40
C TYR A 204 20.27 -14.45 -7.67
N TYR A 205 19.11 -13.88 -7.33
CA TYR A 205 18.98 -12.65 -6.57
C TYR A 205 17.82 -12.77 -5.59
N HIS A 206 18.09 -12.48 -4.33
CA HIS A 206 17.06 -12.43 -3.28
C HIS A 206 16.99 -11.02 -2.71
N PRO A 207 15.79 -10.41 -2.64
CA PRO A 207 15.61 -9.14 -1.95
C PRO A 207 16.17 -9.21 -0.52
N PRO A 208 16.87 -8.18 -0.05
CA PRO A 208 17.42 -8.17 1.29
C PRO A 208 16.33 -8.27 2.34
N LYS A 209 16.59 -8.98 3.43
CA LYS A 209 15.66 -9.08 4.55
C LYS A 209 15.42 -7.69 5.16
N GLN A 210 14.21 -7.48 5.63
CA GLN A 210 13.88 -6.24 6.32
C GLN A 210 14.72 -6.13 7.59
N VAL A 211 15.37 -4.99 7.77
CA VAL A 211 16.10 -4.68 9.01
C VAL A 211 15.09 -4.68 10.17
N GLN A 212 15.42 -5.38 11.25
CA GLN A 212 14.61 -5.36 12.45
C GLN A 212 14.45 -3.93 12.95
N THR A 213 13.20 -3.53 13.18
CA THR A 213 12.93 -2.24 13.79
C THR A 213 13.44 -2.27 15.24
N LYS A 214 14.17 -1.22 15.65
CA LYS A 214 14.57 -1.04 17.06
C LYS A 214 13.34 -1.11 17.97
N HIS A 215 13.48 -1.67 19.17
CA HIS A 215 12.47 -1.63 20.19
C HIS A 215 12.01 -0.18 20.42
N ARG A 216 10.69 0.02 20.43
CA ARG A 216 10.08 1.35 20.52
C ARG A 216 9.29 1.54 21.82
N ALA A 217 9.47 0.64 22.78
CA ALA A 217 8.90 0.82 24.10
C ALA A 217 9.59 2.01 24.80
N ILE A 218 8.80 2.82 25.49
CA ILE A 218 9.30 3.86 26.40
C ILE A 218 9.37 3.31 27.83
N SER A 219 10.02 4.04 28.73
CA SER A 219 10.19 3.62 30.12
C SER A 219 8.85 3.67 30.89
N VAL A 220 8.78 2.98 32.04
CA VAL A 220 7.65 3.06 32.98
C VAL A 220 7.52 4.49 33.49
N ASP A 221 8.64 5.13 33.83
CA ASP A 221 8.66 6.51 34.30
C ASP A 221 8.07 7.47 33.26
N SER A 222 8.34 7.26 31.97
CA SER A 222 7.78 8.08 30.88
C SER A 222 6.27 7.94 30.76
N ILE A 223 5.71 6.74 30.95
CA ILE A 223 4.24 6.57 31.01
C ILE A 223 3.69 7.31 32.24
N GLN A 224 4.32 7.18 33.39
CA GLN A 224 3.88 7.88 34.63
C GLN A 224 3.95 9.41 34.47
N GLN A 225 4.99 9.92 33.81
CA GLN A 225 5.09 11.35 33.49
C GLN A 225 3.92 11.82 32.62
N ILE A 226 3.54 11.03 31.59
CA ILE A 226 2.39 11.36 30.74
C ILE A 226 1.09 11.35 31.56
N ILE A 227 0.87 10.34 32.42
CA ILE A 227 -0.30 10.26 33.32
C ILE A 227 -0.39 11.52 34.18
N ASN A 228 0.70 11.89 34.83
CA ASN A 228 0.76 13.06 35.70
C ASN A 228 0.54 14.38 34.95
N ALA A 229 0.97 14.47 33.69
CA ALA A 229 0.90 15.70 32.90
C ALA A 229 -0.49 15.96 32.31
N VAL A 230 -1.29 14.91 31.98
CA VAL A 230 -2.57 15.08 31.28
C VAL A 230 -3.52 16.10 31.95
N PRO A 231 -3.69 16.15 33.28
CA PRO A 231 -4.53 17.17 33.91
C PRO A 231 -4.03 18.61 33.68
N HIS A 232 -2.74 18.80 33.51
CA HIS A 232 -2.06 20.10 33.44
C HIS A 232 -1.73 20.58 32.02
N LEU A 233 -1.95 19.76 31.01
CA LEU A 233 -1.75 20.17 29.62
C LEU A 233 -2.77 21.28 29.26
N THR A 234 -2.29 22.40 28.79
CA THR A 234 -3.15 23.57 28.50
C THR A 234 -3.79 23.46 27.11
N ARG A 235 -3.06 22.90 26.11
CA ARG A 235 -3.55 22.79 24.74
C ARG A 235 -4.47 21.58 24.57
N VAL A 236 -5.69 21.82 24.08
CA VAL A 236 -6.71 20.79 23.89
C VAL A 236 -6.23 19.65 23.00
N MET A 237 -5.51 19.96 21.92
CA MET A 237 -5.01 18.94 20.97
C MET A 237 -3.94 18.05 21.62
N GLU A 238 -3.09 18.60 22.49
CA GLU A 238 -2.09 17.83 23.25
C GLU A 238 -2.77 16.94 24.28
N ARG A 239 -3.76 17.47 25.03
CA ARG A 239 -4.57 16.71 25.98
C ARG A 239 -5.29 15.56 25.30
N ARG A 240 -5.95 15.82 24.16
CA ARG A 240 -6.66 14.78 23.40
C ARG A 240 -5.70 13.69 22.95
N ALA A 241 -4.56 14.06 22.37
CA ALA A 241 -3.58 13.11 21.90
C ALA A 241 -3.01 12.23 23.00
N ALA A 242 -2.68 12.83 24.17
CA ALA A 242 -2.20 12.10 25.34
C ALA A 242 -3.30 11.22 25.97
N SER A 243 -4.55 11.71 26.05
CA SER A 243 -5.69 10.92 26.54
C SER A 243 -5.93 9.69 25.67
N LEU A 244 -5.95 9.86 24.33
CA LEU A 244 -6.09 8.74 23.39
C LEU A 244 -4.94 7.73 23.50
N TYR A 245 -3.73 8.21 23.72
CA TYR A 245 -2.56 7.37 23.94
C TYR A 245 -2.69 6.52 25.20
N LEU A 246 -3.10 7.10 26.31
CA LEU A 246 -3.30 6.38 27.58
C LEU A 246 -4.51 5.43 27.51
N VAL A 247 -5.59 5.80 26.83
CA VAL A 247 -6.71 4.87 26.55
C VAL A 247 -6.21 3.69 25.72
N SER A 248 -5.42 3.93 24.67
CA SER A 248 -4.81 2.84 23.92
C SER A 248 -3.95 1.95 24.80
N PHE A 249 -3.12 2.52 25.66
CA PHE A 249 -2.27 1.77 26.60
C PHE A 249 -3.12 0.92 27.55
N GLY A 250 -4.15 1.51 28.16
CA GLY A 250 -5.05 0.81 29.08
C GLY A 250 -5.95 -0.25 28.41
N MET A 251 -6.05 -0.23 27.09
CA MET A 251 -6.73 -1.23 26.28
C MET A 251 -5.74 -2.15 25.56
N MET A 252 -4.69 -2.61 26.25
CA MET A 252 -3.66 -3.53 25.73
C MET A 252 -2.98 -3.05 24.42
N GLY A 253 -2.88 -1.73 24.24
CA GLY A 253 -2.25 -1.14 23.05
C GLY A 253 -3.09 -1.25 21.80
N ILE A 254 -4.41 -1.03 21.88
CA ILE A 254 -5.29 -0.93 20.71
C ILE A 254 -4.76 0.11 19.72
N ASN A 255 -4.78 -0.18 18.41
CA ASN A 255 -4.32 0.77 17.39
C ASN A 255 -5.34 1.89 17.18
N LEU A 256 -4.87 3.07 16.78
CA LEU A 256 -5.74 4.23 16.57
C LEU A 256 -6.90 3.99 15.60
N PRO A 257 -6.73 3.27 14.45
CA PRO A 257 -7.86 2.96 13.58
C PRO A 257 -8.93 2.08 14.23
N ASP A 258 -8.50 1.14 15.09
CA ASP A 258 -9.41 0.24 15.80
C ASP A 258 -10.13 0.99 16.93
N LEU A 259 -9.42 1.86 17.66
CA LEU A 259 -9.97 2.73 18.68
C LEU A 259 -10.97 3.75 18.14
N TYR A 260 -10.70 4.30 16.95
CA TYR A 260 -11.57 5.27 16.28
C TYR A 260 -12.96 4.72 15.96
N ASP A 261 -13.04 3.43 15.58
CA ASP A 261 -14.29 2.75 15.24
C ASP A 261 -14.87 1.90 16.38
N CYS A 262 -14.22 1.89 17.55
CA CYS A 262 -14.55 1.02 18.66
C CYS A 262 -15.98 1.28 19.16
N ALA A 263 -16.79 0.22 19.25
CA ALA A 263 -18.15 0.30 19.78
C ALA A 263 -18.15 0.66 21.27
N ALA A 264 -19.28 1.16 21.77
CA ALA A 264 -19.49 1.35 23.20
C ALA A 264 -19.38 -0.01 23.94
N PRO A 265 -18.94 -0.02 25.21
CA PRO A 265 -18.91 -1.23 26.02
C PRO A 265 -20.33 -1.79 26.23
N ASP A 266 -20.42 -3.10 26.40
CA ASP A 266 -21.65 -3.78 26.84
C ASP A 266 -21.96 -3.47 28.34
N ASP A 267 -23.06 -4.06 28.83
CA ASP A 267 -23.50 -3.89 30.25
C ASP A 267 -22.48 -4.40 31.27
N ASN A 268 -21.53 -5.24 30.85
CA ASN A 268 -20.44 -5.77 31.68
C ASN A 268 -19.16 -4.93 31.55
N GLY A 269 -19.20 -3.81 30.85
CA GLY A 269 -18.06 -2.94 30.62
C GLY A 269 -17.03 -3.51 29.62
N VAL A 270 -17.45 -4.46 28.77
CA VAL A 270 -16.59 -5.12 27.78
C VAL A 270 -16.80 -4.48 26.39
N VAL A 271 -15.71 -4.07 25.80
CA VAL A 271 -15.66 -3.58 24.42
C VAL A 271 -15.25 -4.71 23.51
N ILE A 272 -16.02 -4.91 22.43
CA ILE A 272 -15.72 -5.88 21.38
C ILE A 272 -15.33 -5.13 20.11
N TYR A 273 -14.19 -5.49 19.53
CA TYR A 273 -13.75 -4.95 18.25
C TYR A 273 -13.01 -5.98 17.41
N HIS A 274 -13.02 -5.79 16.09
CA HIS A 274 -12.30 -6.63 15.14
C HIS A 274 -11.09 -5.86 14.59
N ARG A 275 -9.89 -6.41 14.77
CA ARG A 275 -8.66 -5.73 14.38
C ARG A 275 -8.59 -5.53 12.87
N ARG A 276 -8.78 -4.31 12.38
CA ARG A 276 -8.88 -3.94 10.94
C ARG A 276 -7.72 -4.45 10.08
N LYS A 277 -6.49 -4.52 10.63
CA LYS A 277 -5.32 -4.95 9.88
C LYS A 277 -5.35 -6.43 9.50
N THR A 278 -6.02 -7.27 10.28
CA THR A 278 -5.92 -8.73 10.19
C THR A 278 -7.25 -9.45 10.07
N ARG A 279 -8.39 -8.80 10.29
CA ARG A 279 -9.71 -9.44 10.30
C ARG A 279 -9.99 -10.21 9.00
N ASP A 280 -9.71 -9.62 7.83
CA ASP A 280 -9.99 -10.24 6.52
C ASP A 280 -9.07 -11.45 6.19
N ARG A 281 -8.14 -11.79 7.08
CA ARG A 281 -7.16 -12.89 6.91
C ARG A 281 -7.25 -13.94 7.98
N ARG A 282 -8.17 -13.77 8.95
CA ARG A 282 -8.33 -14.65 10.11
C ARG A 282 -9.71 -15.27 10.11
N GLN A 283 -9.80 -16.52 10.53
CA GLN A 283 -11.07 -17.25 10.67
C GLN A 283 -11.90 -16.74 11.85
N ASP A 284 -11.24 -16.19 12.88
CA ASP A 284 -11.87 -15.58 14.07
C ASP A 284 -12.15 -14.09 13.88
N ASP A 285 -12.12 -13.58 12.64
CA ASP A 285 -12.30 -12.17 12.29
C ASP A 285 -11.43 -11.20 13.11
N ALA A 286 -10.35 -11.72 13.70
CA ALA A 286 -9.46 -10.99 14.61
C ALA A 286 -10.23 -10.30 15.75
N GLU A 287 -11.24 -11.00 16.33
CA GLU A 287 -12.02 -10.49 17.44
C GLU A 287 -11.17 -10.28 18.69
N MET A 288 -11.42 -9.16 19.35
CA MET A 288 -10.83 -8.78 20.64
C MET A 288 -11.93 -8.31 21.58
N ARG A 289 -11.86 -8.81 22.81
CA ARG A 289 -12.72 -8.38 23.94
C ARG A 289 -11.86 -7.74 25.00
N VAL A 290 -12.17 -6.50 25.34
CA VAL A 290 -11.41 -5.74 26.33
C VAL A 290 -12.36 -5.22 27.38
N ARG A 291 -12.19 -5.66 28.63
CA ARG A 291 -12.87 -5.06 29.77
C ARG A 291 -12.22 -3.71 30.07
N ILE A 292 -13.03 -2.66 30.11
CA ILE A 292 -12.55 -1.32 30.42
C ILE A 292 -12.19 -1.25 31.91
N ASP A 293 -10.94 -0.92 32.18
CA ASP A 293 -10.46 -0.72 33.53
C ASP A 293 -10.89 0.66 34.06
N GLU A 294 -11.30 0.73 35.35
CA GLU A 294 -11.78 1.94 35.98
C GLU A 294 -10.77 3.11 35.96
N ARG A 295 -9.48 2.80 35.93
CA ARG A 295 -8.39 3.79 35.92
C ARG A 295 -8.40 4.66 34.65
N ILE A 296 -8.87 4.13 33.51
CA ILE A 296 -8.95 4.88 32.24
C ILE A 296 -10.33 5.48 32.00
N LEU A 297 -11.33 5.16 32.82
CA LEU A 297 -12.68 5.74 32.71
C LEU A 297 -12.70 7.27 32.72
N PRO A 298 -11.90 7.98 33.53
CA PRO A 298 -11.88 9.46 33.51
C PRO A 298 -11.49 10.00 32.12
N LEU A 299 -10.58 9.33 31.40
CA LEU A 299 -10.17 9.73 30.06
C LEU A 299 -11.28 9.47 29.03
N ILE A 300 -12.01 8.35 29.15
CA ILE A 300 -13.12 7.98 28.26
C ILE A 300 -14.29 8.95 28.48
N LYS A 301 -14.64 9.23 29.76
CA LYS A 301 -15.74 10.15 30.11
C LYS A 301 -15.54 11.58 29.61
N ARG A 302 -14.33 11.96 29.25
CA ARG A 302 -14.06 13.27 28.63
C ARG A 302 -14.36 13.34 27.13
N MET A 303 -14.51 12.21 26.47
CA MET A 303 -14.84 12.07 25.05
C MET A 303 -15.95 11.02 24.87
N PRO A 304 -17.07 11.14 25.61
CA PRO A 304 -18.07 10.07 25.68
C PRO A 304 -18.79 9.94 24.34
N GLY A 305 -18.91 8.71 23.83
CA GLY A 305 -19.75 8.38 22.69
C GLY A 305 -21.02 7.65 23.15
N GLU A 306 -22.08 7.72 22.35
CA GLU A 306 -23.31 6.96 22.60
C GLU A 306 -23.23 5.55 22.04
N ALA A 307 -23.04 5.43 20.74
CA ALA A 307 -22.91 4.15 20.04
C ALA A 307 -21.44 3.66 19.97
N ARG A 308 -20.48 4.51 20.32
CA ARG A 308 -19.04 4.24 20.28
C ARG A 308 -18.41 4.52 21.63
N LEU A 309 -17.26 3.87 21.88
CA LEU A 309 -16.50 4.10 23.12
C LEU A 309 -16.11 5.58 23.28
N LEU A 310 -15.69 6.21 22.19
CA LEU A 310 -15.27 7.61 22.17
C LEU A 310 -15.99 8.37 21.06
N ASP A 311 -16.43 9.59 21.34
CA ASP A 311 -17.09 10.49 20.37
C ASP A 311 -16.05 11.22 19.50
N ILE A 312 -15.18 10.44 18.85
CA ILE A 312 -14.15 10.99 17.96
C ILE A 312 -14.66 11.04 16.52
N SER A 313 -15.32 9.98 16.09
CA SER A 313 -15.72 9.80 14.69
C SER A 313 -16.93 10.64 14.29
N SER A 314 -17.71 11.14 15.24
CA SER A 314 -18.77 12.13 14.99
C SER A 314 -18.21 13.53 14.70
N LYS A 315 -17.06 13.85 15.30
CA LYS A 315 -16.45 15.19 15.26
C LYS A 315 -15.30 15.31 14.27
N PHE A 316 -14.56 14.24 14.03
CA PHE A 316 -13.34 14.25 13.23
C PHE A 316 -13.32 13.09 12.25
N THR A 317 -12.85 13.35 11.03
CA THR A 317 -12.49 12.26 10.09
C THR A 317 -11.25 11.52 10.60
N PHE A 318 -11.11 10.23 10.24
CA PHE A 318 -9.92 9.45 10.65
C PHE A 318 -8.58 10.11 10.25
N PRO A 319 -8.40 10.63 9.02
CA PRO A 319 -7.17 11.36 8.67
C PRO A 319 -6.91 12.60 9.53
N ALA A 320 -7.94 13.30 9.93
CA ALA A 320 -7.80 14.48 10.79
C ALA A 320 -7.29 14.10 12.19
N ILE A 321 -7.90 13.09 12.82
CA ILE A 321 -7.45 12.63 14.15
C ILE A 321 -6.06 11.95 14.08
N GLU A 322 -5.77 11.17 13.04
CA GLU A 322 -4.45 10.57 12.84
C GLU A 322 -3.36 11.65 12.73
N ASN A 323 -3.63 12.72 11.99
CA ASN A 323 -2.71 13.86 11.85
C ASN A 323 -2.57 14.61 13.18
N GLN A 324 -3.68 14.88 13.88
CA GLN A 324 -3.68 15.54 15.19
C GLN A 324 -2.83 14.75 16.19
N VAL A 325 -3.08 13.45 16.34
CA VAL A 325 -2.32 12.60 17.26
C VAL A 325 -0.84 12.54 16.87
N THR A 326 -0.54 12.40 15.58
CA THR A 326 0.85 12.34 15.11
C THR A 326 1.63 13.61 15.43
N ARG A 327 1.00 14.78 15.34
CA ARG A 327 1.64 16.07 15.60
C ARG A 327 1.71 16.42 17.08
N HIS A 328 0.63 16.17 17.81
CA HIS A 328 0.49 16.72 19.18
C HIS A 328 0.88 15.75 20.29
N LEU A 329 0.87 14.42 20.04
CA LEU A 329 1.34 13.47 21.05
C LEU A 329 2.84 13.64 21.40
N PRO A 330 3.77 13.83 20.44
CA PRO A 330 5.15 14.12 20.79
C PRO A 330 5.35 15.42 21.55
N LEU A 331 4.49 16.43 21.30
CA LEU A 331 4.52 17.70 22.04
C LEU A 331 4.04 17.50 23.48
N ALA A 332 2.90 16.83 23.66
CA ALA A 332 2.39 16.47 24.99
C ALA A 332 3.41 15.68 25.82
N ALA A 333 4.08 14.71 25.19
CA ALA A 333 5.12 13.92 25.85
C ALA A 333 6.32 14.79 26.29
N ARG A 334 6.76 15.72 25.46
CA ARG A 334 7.82 16.68 25.83
C ARG A 334 7.38 17.61 26.96
N SER A 335 6.15 18.11 26.93
CA SER A 335 5.58 18.93 28.00
C SER A 335 5.49 18.15 29.33
N ALA A 336 5.36 16.83 29.25
CA ALA A 336 5.41 15.92 30.38
C ALA A 336 6.84 15.60 30.87
N GLY A 337 7.89 16.07 30.18
CA GLY A 337 9.28 15.79 30.53
C GLY A 337 9.86 14.52 29.90
N VAL A 338 9.10 13.81 29.04
CA VAL A 338 9.54 12.59 28.37
C VAL A 338 10.57 12.88 27.29
N GLN A 339 11.73 12.22 27.36
CA GLN A 339 12.84 12.41 26.42
C GLN A 339 12.76 11.42 25.24
N GLU A 340 12.13 10.25 25.42
CA GLU A 340 11.99 9.24 24.38
C GLU A 340 11.02 9.70 23.30
N ARG A 341 11.22 9.18 22.08
CA ARG A 341 10.31 9.42 20.98
C ARG A 341 8.98 8.69 21.21
N VAL A 342 7.94 9.42 21.54
CA VAL A 342 6.58 8.90 21.70
C VAL A 342 5.82 8.99 20.38
N THR A 343 5.22 7.87 19.99
CA THR A 343 4.26 7.76 18.89
C THR A 343 3.06 6.98 19.39
N PHE A 344 1.92 7.05 18.75
CA PHE A 344 0.74 6.30 19.21
C PHE A 344 1.02 4.80 19.35
N TYR A 345 1.81 4.24 18.44
CA TYR A 345 2.16 2.82 18.47
C TYR A 345 3.14 2.43 19.59
N THR A 346 3.81 3.40 20.25
CA THR A 346 4.64 3.10 21.43
C THR A 346 3.79 2.63 22.62
N ALA A 347 2.51 3.00 22.73
CA ALA A 347 1.62 2.46 23.76
C ALA A 347 1.62 0.92 23.72
N ARG A 348 1.42 0.35 22.55
CA ARG A 348 1.40 -1.09 22.34
C ARG A 348 2.76 -1.76 22.64
N HIS A 349 3.86 -1.15 22.18
CA HIS A 349 5.19 -1.67 22.46
C HIS A 349 5.53 -1.64 23.94
N THR A 350 5.15 -0.56 24.61
CA THR A 350 5.42 -0.38 26.05
C THR A 350 4.59 -1.36 26.86
N TRP A 351 3.29 -1.48 26.55
CA TRP A 351 2.41 -2.46 27.20
C TRP A 351 3.00 -3.88 27.09
N ALA A 352 3.34 -4.32 25.89
CA ALA A 352 3.88 -5.66 25.64
C ALA A 352 5.23 -5.90 26.34
N THR A 353 6.11 -4.88 26.31
CA THR A 353 7.44 -4.99 26.95
C THR A 353 7.30 -5.04 28.47
N LEU A 354 6.40 -4.23 29.06
CA LEU A 354 6.15 -4.22 30.49
C LEU A 354 5.47 -5.53 30.95
N ALA A 355 4.46 -6.00 30.20
CA ALA A 355 3.81 -7.28 30.45
C ALA A 355 4.83 -8.41 30.55
N TYR A 356 5.77 -8.46 29.59
CA TYR A 356 6.85 -9.45 29.62
C TYR A 356 7.77 -9.28 30.83
N LYS A 357 8.13 -8.04 31.19
CA LYS A 357 9.01 -7.75 32.34
C LYS A 357 8.42 -8.16 33.67
N ILE A 358 7.07 -8.05 33.84
CA ILE A 358 6.38 -8.46 35.07
C ILE A 358 5.96 -9.94 35.07
N GLY A 359 6.52 -10.73 34.13
CA GLY A 359 6.40 -12.18 34.10
C GLY A 359 5.07 -12.69 33.50
N ILE A 360 4.40 -11.93 32.61
CA ILE A 360 3.28 -12.44 31.83
C ILE A 360 3.82 -13.29 30.68
N GLU A 361 3.23 -14.46 30.49
CA GLU A 361 3.63 -15.42 29.44
C GLU A 361 3.46 -14.83 28.05
N LYS A 362 4.40 -15.18 27.12
CA LYS A 362 4.36 -14.66 25.73
C LYS A 362 3.08 -15.02 24.98
N GLY A 363 2.50 -16.21 25.26
CA GLY A 363 1.22 -16.63 24.69
C GLY A 363 0.11 -15.65 25.03
N ILE A 364 -0.04 -15.30 26.32
CA ILE A 364 -1.02 -14.33 26.81
C ILE A 364 -0.77 -12.95 26.17
N ILE A 365 0.50 -12.52 26.10
CA ILE A 365 0.86 -11.26 25.44
C ILE A 365 0.47 -11.28 23.96
N ASN A 366 0.71 -12.38 23.24
CA ASN A 366 0.30 -12.53 21.84
C ASN A 366 -1.21 -12.41 21.68
N ASP A 367 -1.99 -13.05 22.55
CA ASP A 367 -3.45 -13.00 22.54
C ASP A 367 -3.95 -11.58 22.85
N CYS A 368 -3.44 -10.92 23.89
CA CYS A 368 -3.73 -9.52 24.21
C CYS A 368 -3.42 -8.57 23.03
N LEU A 369 -2.40 -8.89 22.25
CA LEU A 369 -2.04 -8.13 21.07
C LEU A 369 -2.75 -8.59 19.79
N CYS A 370 -3.64 -9.58 19.86
CA CYS A 370 -4.26 -10.19 18.68
C CYS A 370 -3.22 -10.61 17.62
N HIS A 371 -2.10 -11.20 18.06
CA HIS A 371 -1.10 -11.78 17.18
C HIS A 371 -1.38 -13.28 16.98
N ILE A 372 -1.03 -13.80 15.80
CA ILE A 372 -1.00 -15.23 15.55
C ILE A 372 0.42 -15.72 15.82
N ASP A 373 0.55 -16.78 16.59
CA ASP A 373 1.78 -17.54 16.65
C ASP A 373 1.69 -18.69 15.64
N GLU A 374 2.46 -18.60 14.55
CA GLU A 374 2.43 -19.63 13.50
C GLU A 374 2.79 -21.02 14.03
N ALA A 375 3.59 -21.11 15.09
CA ALA A 375 3.97 -22.38 15.74
C ALA A 375 2.82 -22.98 16.55
N MET A 376 1.93 -22.15 17.07
CA MET A 376 0.78 -22.58 17.90
C MET A 376 -0.54 -22.67 17.14
N LYS A 377 -0.57 -22.27 15.88
CA LYS A 377 -1.78 -22.14 15.07
C LYS A 377 -2.68 -23.40 15.04
N VAL A 378 -2.07 -24.58 15.04
CA VAL A 378 -2.84 -25.85 15.07
C VAL A 378 -3.45 -26.08 16.45
N THR A 379 -2.73 -25.73 17.52
CA THR A 379 -3.19 -25.87 18.91
C THR A 379 -4.30 -24.86 19.21
N ASP A 380 -4.21 -23.64 18.68
CA ASP A 380 -5.17 -22.55 18.87
C ASP A 380 -6.57 -22.90 18.33
N ILE A 381 -6.70 -23.88 17.42
CA ILE A 381 -8.00 -24.37 16.92
C ILE A 381 -8.78 -25.09 18.03
N TYR A 382 -8.08 -25.70 18.99
CA TYR A 382 -8.68 -26.50 20.07
C TYR A 382 -8.85 -25.74 21.38
N ILE A 383 -8.30 -24.52 21.48
CA ILE A 383 -8.30 -23.75 22.72
C ILE A 383 -9.15 -22.50 22.52
N GLU A 384 -10.23 -22.40 23.29
CA GLU A 384 -10.99 -21.15 23.38
C GLU A 384 -10.20 -20.11 24.16
N LYS A 385 -10.24 -18.84 23.72
CA LYS A 385 -9.55 -17.73 24.40
C LYS A 385 -10.17 -17.48 25.76
N ASP A 386 -9.37 -17.53 26.78
CA ASP A 386 -9.73 -17.15 28.14
C ASP A 386 -9.60 -15.63 28.31
N TRP A 387 -10.68 -14.91 28.09
CA TRP A 387 -10.73 -13.46 28.17
C TRP A 387 -10.44 -12.92 29.56
N GLU A 388 -10.87 -13.62 30.63
CA GLU A 388 -10.60 -13.22 32.02
C GLU A 388 -9.08 -13.19 32.30
N ARG A 389 -8.36 -14.18 31.80
CA ARG A 389 -6.90 -14.25 31.90
C ARG A 389 -6.21 -13.10 31.17
N LEU A 390 -6.76 -12.68 30.05
CA LEU A 390 -6.24 -11.53 29.28
C LEU A 390 -6.51 -10.20 30.02
N TRP A 391 -7.69 -10.06 30.60
CA TRP A 391 -8.04 -8.87 31.40
C TRP A 391 -7.24 -8.79 32.67
N GLU A 392 -6.98 -9.92 33.34
CA GLU A 392 -6.10 -9.97 34.52
C GLU A 392 -4.66 -9.56 34.15
N ALA A 393 -4.15 -10.03 33.01
CA ALA A 393 -2.85 -9.61 32.50
C ALA A 393 -2.79 -8.09 32.27
N ASN A 394 -3.85 -7.52 31.68
CA ASN A 394 -3.97 -6.07 31.50
C ASN A 394 -3.98 -5.33 32.84
N ARG A 395 -4.78 -5.78 33.82
CA ARG A 395 -4.87 -5.20 35.15
C ARG A 395 -3.51 -5.16 35.84
N ARG A 396 -2.74 -6.27 35.80
CA ARG A 396 -1.37 -6.34 36.35
C ARG A 396 -0.40 -5.34 35.71
N VAL A 397 -0.55 -5.07 34.39
CA VAL A 397 0.25 -4.02 33.72
C VAL A 397 -0.15 -2.64 34.23
N LEU A 398 -1.45 -2.37 34.42
CA LEU A 398 -1.94 -1.09 34.88
C LEU A 398 -1.62 -0.84 36.37
N ASP A 399 -1.51 -1.90 37.18
CA ASP A 399 -1.08 -1.83 38.60
C ASP A 399 0.34 -1.27 38.77
N CYS A 400 1.15 -1.23 37.72
CA CYS A 400 2.49 -0.66 37.73
C CYS A 400 2.51 0.88 37.82
N PHE A 401 1.34 1.54 37.77
CA PHE A 401 1.25 3.00 37.67
C PHE A 401 0.30 3.60 38.70
N ASP A 402 0.59 4.83 39.14
CA ASP A 402 -0.34 5.66 39.87
C ASP A 402 -1.25 6.43 38.88
N TRP A 403 -2.54 6.10 38.87
CA TRP A 403 -3.56 6.71 38.03
C TRP A 403 -4.36 7.81 38.75
N THR A 404 -4.06 8.06 40.04
CA THR A 404 -4.74 9.06 40.89
C THR A 404 -4.80 10.44 40.23
N PRO A 405 -3.77 10.94 39.54
CA PRO A 405 -3.84 12.23 38.88
C PRO A 405 -5.00 12.38 37.88
N LEU A 406 -5.43 11.27 37.25
CA LEU A 406 -6.52 11.31 36.27
C LEU A 406 -7.91 11.36 36.93
N SER A 407 -8.06 11.00 38.19
CA SER A 407 -9.36 11.03 38.91
C SER A 407 -9.97 12.43 38.98
N GLN A 408 -9.14 13.48 38.87
CA GLN A 408 -9.54 14.87 38.86
C GLN A 408 -10.12 15.36 37.54
N LEU A 409 -10.08 14.53 36.49
CA LEU A 409 -10.56 14.90 35.16
C LEU A 409 -12.09 14.77 35.09
N VAL A 410 -12.82 15.84 35.33
CA VAL A 410 -14.30 15.83 35.38
C VAL A 410 -14.91 16.39 34.08
N GLU A 411 -14.26 17.39 33.46
CA GLU A 411 -14.85 18.11 32.34
C GLU A 411 -14.60 17.46 30.99
N PRO A 412 -15.57 17.45 30.04
CA PRO A 412 -15.38 17.05 28.67
C PRO A 412 -14.28 17.84 27.97
N LEU A 413 -13.59 17.22 27.07
CA LEU A 413 -12.60 17.91 26.21
C LEU A 413 -13.31 18.77 25.16
N PRO A 414 -13.01 20.06 25.07
CA PRO A 414 -13.54 20.92 24.01
C PRO A 414 -13.00 20.47 22.64
N GLU A 415 -13.70 20.88 21.58
CA GLU A 415 -13.31 20.49 20.20
C GLU A 415 -12.03 21.21 19.75
N HIS A 416 -11.90 22.47 20.11
CA HIS A 416 -10.76 23.34 19.76
C HIS A 416 -10.26 24.09 21.01
N ASP A 417 -9.01 24.58 20.93
CA ASP A 417 -8.52 25.55 21.91
C ASP A 417 -9.43 26.79 21.85
N GLY A 418 -9.95 27.23 22.99
CA GLY A 418 -10.74 28.46 23.07
C GLY A 418 -9.93 29.63 22.48
N LYS A 419 -10.61 30.52 21.74
CA LYS A 419 -10.02 31.76 21.24
C LYS A 419 -9.66 32.68 22.39
#